data_e2a20ebc3050ca219e7ca7d7ecff810a
#
_entry.id   e2a20ebc3050ca219e7ca7d7ecff810a
#
_cell.length_a   1.000
_cell.length_b   1.000
_cell.length_c   1.000
_cell.angle_alpha   90.00
_cell.angle_beta   90.00
_cell.angle_gamma   90.00
#
_symmetry.space_group_name_H-M   'P 1'
#
loop_
_entity.id
_entity.type
_entity.pdbx_description
1 polymer ?
#
loop_
_entity_poly.entity_id
_entity_poly.type
_entity_poly.pdbx_seq_one_letter_code
_entity_poly.pdbx_strand_id
1 'polypeptide(L)'
;MTRPIRIAAQIPPAGTFSYAVWRDTVLRAEDVGADAIFGYDHFLVPAVTGRDKNGRPITAPNPPMSPNFESWTALASWAEITSRAELGLLVGGAGFRNPDLLADMARTVDHISGGRLILGLGAGWYQPDYTEYSYDFGTVSSRHEVFVDALERIEDRFTKLVPPPLRKIPVLIGGGGEKKTIPAVARFADIWHSGVEVETFVRKNAILVEQAQRIGREDREIERSVSWLSADGADRFADAGATLFTVSVVAQGGYDLAELKAALAWRDSRS
;
A
#
# COMPACT_ATOMS: atom_id res chain seq x y z
N MET A 1 14.70 20.18 1.06
CA MET A 1 15.53 18.96 1.12
C MET A 1 14.81 17.87 0.38
N THR A 2 15.49 17.12 -0.49
CA THR A 2 14.95 15.92 -1.13
C THR A 2 14.79 14.81 -0.09
N ARG A 3 13.69 14.05 -0.14
CA ARG A 3 13.53 12.86 0.73
C ARG A 3 14.59 11.81 0.36
N PRO A 4 15.11 11.04 1.32
CA PRO A 4 15.98 9.90 1.01
C PRO A 4 15.20 8.83 0.24
N ILE A 5 15.88 8.06 -0.59
CA ILE A 5 15.30 6.90 -1.25
C ILE A 5 15.07 5.80 -0.21
N ARG A 6 13.89 5.19 -0.24
CA ARG A 6 13.47 4.10 0.64
C ARG A 6 13.04 2.89 -0.18
N ILE A 7 13.31 1.70 0.33
CA ILE A 7 12.92 0.43 -0.30
C ILE A 7 11.94 -0.30 0.61
N ALA A 8 10.76 -0.60 0.07
CA ALA A 8 9.76 -1.41 0.73
C ALA A 8 9.69 -2.82 0.13
N ALA A 9 9.39 -3.81 0.96
CA ALA A 9 9.04 -5.15 0.54
C ALA A 9 7.52 -5.34 0.61
N GLN A 10 6.87 -5.72 -0.49
CA GLN A 10 5.49 -6.21 -0.44
C GLN A 10 5.50 -7.73 -0.41
N ILE A 11 5.11 -8.30 0.73
CA ILE A 11 5.12 -9.74 1.01
C ILE A 11 3.67 -10.23 1.04
N PRO A 12 3.18 -10.86 -0.04
CA PRO A 12 1.78 -11.28 -0.12
C PRO A 12 1.47 -12.38 0.89
N PRO A 13 0.25 -12.41 1.47
CA PRO A 13 -0.20 -13.49 2.36
C PRO A 13 -0.45 -14.82 1.65
N ALA A 14 -0.30 -14.82 0.33
CA ALA A 14 -0.57 -15.94 -0.56
C ALA A 14 0.67 -16.79 -0.83
N GLY A 15 0.46 -18.03 -1.22
CA GLY A 15 1.53 -18.93 -1.69
C GLY A 15 2.20 -19.77 -0.63
N THR A 16 1.74 -19.69 0.63
CA THR A 16 2.17 -20.58 1.71
C THR A 16 0.99 -21.08 2.55
N PHE A 17 1.04 -22.34 3.00
CA PHE A 17 0.11 -22.92 3.98
C PHE A 17 0.56 -22.68 5.42
N SER A 18 1.71 -22.05 5.63
CA SER A 18 2.31 -21.83 6.95
C SER A 18 2.42 -20.35 7.26
N TYR A 19 1.69 -19.91 8.28
CA TYR A 19 1.84 -18.54 8.79
C TYR A 19 3.27 -18.28 9.28
N ALA A 20 3.94 -19.28 9.88
CA ALA A 20 5.33 -19.13 10.33
C ALA A 20 6.27 -18.77 9.16
N VAL A 21 6.12 -19.41 8.00
CA VAL A 21 6.92 -19.10 6.79
C VAL A 21 6.71 -17.67 6.33
N TRP A 22 5.47 -17.20 6.34
CA TRP A 22 5.15 -15.81 5.98
C TRP A 22 5.73 -14.83 6.99
N ARG A 23 5.49 -15.05 8.28
CA ARG A 23 6.04 -14.26 9.40
C ARG A 23 7.57 -14.18 9.36
N ASP A 24 8.25 -15.31 9.17
CA ASP A 24 9.72 -15.37 9.16
C ASP A 24 10.28 -14.65 7.91
N THR A 25 9.51 -14.56 6.83
CA THR A 25 9.89 -13.75 5.67
C THR A 25 9.84 -12.25 5.99
N VAL A 26 8.89 -11.81 6.80
CA VAL A 26 8.83 -10.42 7.29
C VAL A 26 10.10 -10.06 8.07
N LEU A 27 10.52 -10.93 9.01
CA LEU A 27 11.76 -10.75 9.76
C LEU A 27 12.99 -10.69 8.84
N ARG A 28 13.10 -11.64 7.89
CA ARG A 28 14.20 -11.64 6.91
C ARG A 28 14.22 -10.38 6.04
N ALA A 29 13.05 -9.84 5.67
CA ALA A 29 12.98 -8.59 4.91
C ALA A 29 13.46 -7.38 5.73
N GLU A 30 13.14 -7.33 7.01
CA GLU A 30 13.69 -6.32 7.92
C GLU A 30 15.21 -6.48 8.09
N ASP A 31 15.69 -7.70 8.31
CA ASP A 31 17.11 -8.02 8.53
C ASP A 31 17.99 -7.63 7.34
N VAL A 32 17.49 -7.82 6.10
CA VAL A 32 18.27 -7.42 4.91
C VAL A 32 18.21 -5.91 4.65
N GLY A 33 17.40 -5.14 5.38
CA GLY A 33 17.44 -3.69 5.35
C GLY A 33 16.22 -3.00 4.72
N ALA A 34 15.08 -3.68 4.52
CA ALA A 34 13.86 -3.03 4.04
C ALA A 34 13.46 -1.87 4.96
N ASP A 35 13.10 -0.72 4.40
CA ASP A 35 12.66 0.47 5.15
C ASP A 35 11.18 0.37 5.53
N ALA A 36 10.38 -0.33 4.71
CA ALA A 36 8.99 -0.63 5.01
C ALA A 36 8.61 -2.04 4.53
N ILE A 37 7.59 -2.64 5.15
CA ILE A 37 7.07 -3.95 4.79
C ILE A 37 5.55 -3.84 4.64
N PHE A 38 5.05 -4.25 3.50
CA PHE A 38 3.62 -4.22 3.17
C PHE A 38 3.08 -5.62 2.91
N GLY A 39 1.88 -5.90 3.43
CA GLY A 39 1.01 -6.93 2.91
C GLY A 39 0.05 -6.37 1.85
N TYR A 40 -0.97 -7.15 1.48
CA TYR A 40 -2.16 -6.68 0.79
C TYR A 40 -3.43 -7.21 1.48
N ASP A 41 -4.58 -6.60 1.23
CA ASP A 41 -5.84 -6.90 1.93
C ASP A 41 -6.85 -7.64 1.04
N HIS A 42 -6.38 -8.58 0.22
CA HIS A 42 -7.27 -9.46 -0.51
C HIS A 42 -7.64 -10.68 0.33
N PHE A 43 -8.91 -11.06 0.31
CA PHE A 43 -9.40 -12.29 0.95
C PHE A 43 -9.18 -13.51 0.07
N LEU A 44 -9.20 -13.30 -1.25
CA LEU A 44 -8.86 -14.29 -2.26
C LEU A 44 -7.60 -13.84 -3.02
N VAL A 45 -6.80 -14.78 -3.48
CA VAL A 45 -5.61 -14.45 -4.30
C VAL A 45 -6.07 -13.94 -5.67
N PRO A 46 -5.77 -12.69 -6.05
CA PRO A 46 -6.21 -12.16 -7.33
C PRO A 46 -5.61 -12.93 -8.52
N ALA A 47 -6.44 -13.60 -9.29
CA ALA A 47 -6.05 -14.28 -10.51
C ALA A 47 -6.12 -13.32 -11.71
N VAL A 48 -5.09 -12.51 -11.90
CA VAL A 48 -4.99 -11.55 -13.01
C VAL A 48 -4.55 -12.27 -14.26
N THR A 49 -5.38 -12.23 -15.32
CA THR A 49 -5.13 -12.88 -16.62
C THR A 49 -4.64 -11.90 -17.70
N GLY A 50 -4.69 -10.58 -17.42
CA GLY A 50 -4.27 -9.54 -18.34
C GLY A 50 -4.68 -8.14 -17.86
N ARG A 51 -4.57 -7.18 -18.77
CA ARG A 51 -5.05 -5.80 -18.55
C ARG A 51 -5.88 -5.34 -19.73
N ASP A 52 -6.92 -4.55 -19.46
CA ASP A 52 -7.73 -3.91 -20.50
C ASP A 52 -6.99 -2.73 -21.16
N LYS A 53 -7.61 -2.12 -22.17
CA LYS A 53 -7.07 -0.93 -22.87
C LYS A 53 -6.81 0.29 -21.99
N ASN A 54 -7.35 0.30 -20.77
CA ASN A 54 -7.17 1.37 -19.78
C ASN A 54 -6.15 0.96 -18.69
N GLY A 55 -5.48 -0.20 -18.84
CA GLY A 55 -4.53 -0.74 -17.88
C GLY A 55 -5.16 -1.40 -16.64
N ARG A 56 -6.49 -1.60 -16.62
CA ARG A 56 -7.18 -2.24 -15.49
C ARG A 56 -6.97 -3.75 -15.53
N PRO A 57 -6.73 -4.41 -14.38
CA PRO A 57 -6.60 -5.85 -14.32
C PRO A 57 -7.85 -6.56 -14.86
N ILE A 58 -7.66 -7.54 -15.72
CA ILE A 58 -8.67 -8.51 -16.11
C ILE A 58 -8.44 -9.74 -15.22
N THR A 59 -9.48 -10.22 -14.56
CA THR A 59 -9.40 -11.34 -13.62
C THR A 59 -10.14 -12.56 -14.13
N ALA A 60 -9.69 -13.74 -13.72
CA ALA A 60 -10.44 -14.96 -13.93
C ALA A 60 -11.79 -14.89 -13.21
N PRO A 61 -12.89 -15.35 -13.84
CA PRO A 61 -14.23 -15.28 -13.24
C PRO A 61 -14.37 -16.17 -12.00
N ASN A 62 -13.63 -17.26 -11.93
CA ASN A 62 -13.62 -18.23 -10.84
C ASN A 62 -12.16 -18.49 -10.45
N PRO A 63 -11.52 -17.64 -9.63
CA PRO A 63 -10.16 -17.87 -9.21
C PRO A 63 -10.08 -19.16 -8.38
N PRO A 64 -9.02 -19.98 -8.57
CA PRO A 64 -8.83 -21.15 -7.73
C PRO A 64 -8.62 -20.71 -6.27
N MET A 65 -9.15 -21.51 -5.34
CA MET A 65 -8.83 -21.31 -3.91
C MET A 65 -7.33 -21.55 -3.72
N SER A 66 -6.70 -20.57 -3.11
CA SER A 66 -5.27 -20.58 -2.80
C SER A 66 -5.05 -20.21 -1.34
N PRO A 67 -3.97 -20.69 -0.71
CA PRO A 67 -3.66 -20.27 0.65
C PRO A 67 -3.57 -18.75 0.74
N ASN A 68 -4.26 -18.18 1.71
CA ASN A 68 -4.25 -16.74 1.96
C ASN A 68 -4.58 -16.49 3.43
N PHE A 69 -3.79 -15.66 4.09
CA PHE A 69 -4.02 -15.26 5.48
C PHE A 69 -4.62 -13.86 5.54
N GLU A 70 -5.41 -13.60 6.59
CA GLU A 70 -6.00 -12.28 6.81
C GLU A 70 -4.91 -11.29 7.27
N SER A 71 -4.78 -10.19 6.54
CA SER A 71 -3.62 -9.33 6.62
C SER A 71 -3.61 -8.36 7.80
N TRP A 72 -4.76 -7.85 8.25
CA TRP A 72 -4.81 -6.96 9.41
C TRP A 72 -4.48 -7.69 10.72
N THR A 73 -4.94 -8.92 10.86
CA THR A 73 -4.59 -9.78 12.00
C THR A 73 -3.09 -10.09 12.00
N ALA A 74 -2.53 -10.40 10.83
CA ALA A 74 -1.10 -10.66 10.69
C ALA A 74 -0.25 -9.41 10.93
N LEU A 75 -0.72 -8.23 10.54
CA LEU A 75 -0.02 -6.96 10.71
C LEU A 75 0.26 -6.64 12.18
N ALA A 76 -0.67 -6.98 13.09
CA ALA A 76 -0.45 -6.87 14.53
C ALA A 76 0.71 -7.77 15.01
N SER A 77 0.79 -9.01 14.50
CA SER A 77 1.92 -9.90 14.80
C SER A 77 3.24 -9.37 14.24
N TRP A 78 3.24 -8.81 13.02
CA TRP A 78 4.45 -8.20 12.44
C TRP A 78 4.92 -7.00 13.25
N ALA A 79 3.97 -6.19 13.72
CA ALA A 79 4.26 -5.04 14.56
C ALA A 79 5.01 -5.42 15.85
N GLU A 80 4.65 -6.57 16.45
CA GLU A 80 5.27 -7.08 17.69
C GLU A 80 6.68 -7.63 17.45
N ILE A 81 6.90 -8.33 16.34
CA ILE A 81 8.16 -9.07 16.09
C ILE A 81 9.23 -8.25 15.37
N THR A 82 8.87 -7.14 14.74
CA THR A 82 9.81 -6.24 14.04
C THR A 82 10.19 -5.06 14.93
N SER A 83 11.27 -4.37 14.61
CA SER A 83 11.80 -3.30 15.47
C SER A 83 12.07 -1.98 14.73
N ARG A 84 12.24 -2.00 13.41
CA ARG A 84 12.74 -0.85 12.63
C ARG A 84 11.84 -0.48 11.45
N ALA A 85 11.50 -1.47 10.62
CA ALA A 85 10.75 -1.22 9.39
C ALA A 85 9.35 -0.64 9.66
N GLU A 86 8.93 0.33 8.86
CA GLU A 86 7.52 0.72 8.85
C GLU A 86 6.66 -0.43 8.30
N LEU A 87 5.42 -0.53 8.74
CA LEU A 87 4.53 -1.65 8.44
C LEU A 87 3.20 -1.15 7.92
N GLY A 88 2.61 -1.86 6.98
CA GLY A 88 1.29 -1.51 6.48
C GLY A 88 0.72 -2.48 5.47
N LEU A 89 -0.36 -2.07 4.83
CA LEU A 89 -0.94 -2.80 3.70
C LEU A 89 -0.86 -1.91 2.45
N LEU A 90 -0.49 -2.49 1.32
CA LEU A 90 -0.47 -1.85 0.02
C LEU A 90 -1.44 -2.59 -0.91
N VAL A 91 -2.75 -2.31 -0.85
CA VAL A 91 -3.44 -1.43 0.10
C VAL A 91 -4.66 -2.13 0.69
N GLY A 92 -5.15 -1.64 1.83
CA GLY A 92 -6.41 -2.09 2.43
C GLY A 92 -7.62 -1.65 1.60
N GLY A 93 -8.66 -2.48 1.55
CA GLY A 93 -9.92 -2.14 0.90
C GLY A 93 -10.82 -1.30 1.82
N ALA A 94 -11.10 -0.05 1.44
CA ALA A 94 -11.94 0.84 2.26
C ALA A 94 -13.37 0.31 2.50
N GLY A 95 -13.88 -0.52 1.58
CA GLY A 95 -15.22 -1.12 1.71
C GLY A 95 -15.28 -2.42 2.55
N PHE A 96 -14.14 -2.91 3.08
CA PHE A 96 -14.11 -4.19 3.79
C PHE A 96 -14.37 -4.06 5.30
N ARG A 97 -14.22 -2.88 5.88
CA ARG A 97 -14.37 -2.65 7.32
C ARG A 97 -15.08 -1.34 7.60
N ASN A 98 -15.77 -1.29 8.74
CA ASN A 98 -16.25 -0.01 9.24
C ASN A 98 -15.06 0.94 9.46
N PRO A 99 -15.08 2.18 8.91
CA PRO A 99 -13.96 3.10 8.98
C PRO A 99 -13.55 3.47 10.41
N ASP A 100 -14.50 3.60 11.32
CA ASP A 100 -14.21 3.93 12.72
C ASP A 100 -13.50 2.76 13.40
N LEU A 101 -13.94 1.52 13.15
CA LEU A 101 -13.25 0.33 13.63
C LEU A 101 -11.84 0.22 13.02
N LEU A 102 -11.70 0.53 11.73
CA LEU A 102 -10.39 0.52 11.06
C LEU A 102 -9.41 1.53 11.69
N ALA A 103 -9.90 2.70 12.10
CA ALA A 103 -9.08 3.67 12.84
C ALA A 103 -8.64 3.13 14.22
N ASP A 104 -9.55 2.42 14.94
CA ASP A 104 -9.20 1.76 16.20
C ASP A 104 -8.15 0.64 16.00
N MET A 105 -8.28 -0.15 14.93
CA MET A 105 -7.30 -1.18 14.57
C MET A 105 -5.96 -0.53 14.23
N ALA A 106 -5.95 0.51 13.40
CA ALA A 106 -4.75 1.24 13.00
C ALA A 106 -4.03 1.84 14.21
N ARG A 107 -4.74 2.55 15.11
CA ARG A 107 -4.16 3.05 16.35
C ARG A 107 -3.55 1.92 17.20
N THR A 108 -4.22 0.77 17.28
CA THR A 108 -3.74 -0.35 18.08
C THR A 108 -2.45 -0.93 17.50
N VAL A 109 -2.37 -1.14 16.18
CA VAL A 109 -1.14 -1.58 15.51
C VAL A 109 -0.03 -0.53 15.60
N ASP A 110 -0.37 0.76 15.56
CA ASP A 110 0.59 1.86 15.77
C ASP A 110 1.24 1.76 17.15
N HIS A 111 0.46 1.50 18.20
CA HIS A 111 0.98 1.28 19.55
C HIS A 111 1.83 0.02 19.66
N ILE A 112 1.39 -1.11 19.12
CA ILE A 112 2.16 -2.37 19.13
C ILE A 112 3.50 -2.18 18.43
N SER A 113 3.52 -1.47 17.30
CA SER A 113 4.73 -1.23 16.51
C SER A 113 5.64 -0.13 17.07
N GLY A 114 5.21 0.61 18.10
CA GLY A 114 5.95 1.78 18.57
C GLY A 114 5.96 2.95 17.57
N GLY A 115 4.84 3.17 16.86
CA GLY A 115 4.67 4.30 15.93
C GLY A 115 5.19 4.03 14.52
N ARG A 116 5.24 2.76 14.05
CA ARG A 116 5.74 2.40 12.72
C ARG A 116 4.66 2.07 11.69
N LEU A 117 3.38 2.22 12.04
CA LEU A 117 2.29 1.92 11.11
C LEU A 117 2.21 2.96 9.98
N ILE A 118 1.98 2.47 8.76
CA ILE A 118 1.49 3.21 7.59
C ILE A 118 0.09 2.68 7.26
N LEU A 119 -0.93 3.54 7.29
CA LEU A 119 -2.29 3.17 6.93
C LEU A 119 -2.47 3.25 5.41
N GLY A 120 -2.35 2.12 4.73
CA GLY A 120 -2.55 2.04 3.29
C GLY A 120 -4.01 1.74 2.93
N LEU A 121 -4.63 2.56 2.07
CA LEU A 121 -6.02 2.44 1.66
C LEU A 121 -6.22 2.63 0.15
N GLY A 122 -7.25 1.95 -0.38
CA GLY A 122 -7.72 2.07 -1.75
C GLY A 122 -9.23 1.83 -1.86
N ALA A 123 -9.81 2.24 -2.98
CA ALA A 123 -11.26 2.13 -3.22
C ALA A 123 -11.76 0.70 -3.47
N GLY A 124 -10.86 -0.29 -3.58
CA GLY A 124 -11.21 -1.66 -3.93
C GLY A 124 -11.46 -1.85 -5.44
N TRP A 125 -11.08 -3.01 -5.96
CA TRP A 125 -11.16 -3.29 -7.39
C TRP A 125 -11.47 -4.77 -7.71
N TYR A 126 -11.16 -5.69 -6.79
CA TYR A 126 -11.29 -7.12 -7.01
C TYR A 126 -12.67 -7.61 -6.57
N GLN A 127 -13.59 -7.71 -7.51
CA GLN A 127 -14.98 -8.09 -7.24
C GLN A 127 -15.14 -9.42 -6.50
N PRO A 128 -14.34 -10.48 -6.75
CA PRO A 128 -14.49 -11.75 -6.03
C PRO A 128 -14.37 -11.60 -4.49
N ASP A 129 -13.52 -10.72 -3.97
CA ASP A 129 -13.44 -10.47 -2.52
C ASP A 129 -14.79 -9.99 -1.96
N TYR A 130 -15.48 -9.11 -2.69
CA TYR A 130 -16.77 -8.58 -2.27
C TYR A 130 -17.87 -9.65 -2.33
N THR A 131 -17.88 -10.40 -3.43
CA THR A 131 -18.94 -11.41 -3.65
C THR A 131 -18.84 -12.53 -2.63
N GLU A 132 -17.65 -13.05 -2.35
CA GLU A 132 -17.43 -14.16 -1.43
C GLU A 132 -17.83 -13.81 0.00
N TYR A 133 -17.59 -12.59 0.42
CA TYR A 133 -17.91 -12.13 1.78
C TYR A 133 -19.22 -11.34 1.88
N SER A 134 -20.04 -11.37 0.82
CA SER A 134 -21.34 -10.67 0.77
C SER A 134 -21.24 -9.16 1.01
N TYR A 135 -20.11 -8.54 0.61
CA TYR A 135 -19.99 -7.08 0.57
C TYR A 135 -20.60 -6.51 -0.71
N ASP A 136 -21.13 -5.31 -0.64
CA ASP A 136 -21.59 -4.59 -1.82
C ASP A 136 -20.39 -4.10 -2.65
N PHE A 137 -20.25 -4.63 -3.87
CA PHE A 137 -19.22 -4.16 -4.80
C PHE A 137 -19.59 -2.84 -5.45
N GLY A 138 -20.85 -2.63 -5.75
CA GLY A 138 -21.35 -1.41 -6.38
C GLY A 138 -20.66 -1.05 -7.69
N THR A 139 -20.63 0.24 -8.00
CA THR A 139 -19.97 0.83 -9.17
C THR A 139 -18.60 1.40 -8.81
N VAL A 140 -17.80 1.76 -9.82
CA VAL A 140 -16.54 2.50 -9.60
C VAL A 140 -16.79 3.82 -8.86
N SER A 141 -17.94 4.49 -9.13
CA SER A 141 -18.29 5.75 -8.45
C SER A 141 -18.62 5.51 -6.99
N SER A 142 -19.52 4.57 -6.69
CA SER A 142 -19.94 4.30 -5.30
C SER A 142 -18.79 3.79 -4.43
N ARG A 143 -17.91 2.92 -4.95
CA ARG A 143 -16.70 2.52 -4.22
C ARG A 143 -15.78 3.69 -3.91
N HIS A 144 -15.66 4.66 -4.82
CA HIS A 144 -14.88 5.85 -4.56
C HIS A 144 -15.53 6.77 -3.52
N GLU A 145 -16.85 6.86 -3.49
CA GLU A 145 -17.60 7.60 -2.46
C GLU A 145 -17.40 6.97 -1.10
N VAL A 146 -17.51 5.63 -1.00
CA VAL A 146 -17.18 4.87 0.22
C VAL A 146 -15.72 5.11 0.66
N PHE A 147 -14.79 5.16 -0.29
CA PHE A 147 -13.38 5.41 -0.01
C PHE A 147 -13.13 6.81 0.57
N VAL A 148 -13.75 7.84 0.02
CA VAL A 148 -13.59 9.22 0.53
C VAL A 148 -14.25 9.36 1.90
N ASP A 149 -15.48 8.83 2.07
CA ASP A 149 -16.16 8.79 3.38
C ASP A 149 -15.29 8.08 4.44
N ALA A 150 -14.68 6.95 4.06
CA ALA A 150 -13.80 6.23 4.97
C ALA A 150 -12.59 7.07 5.42
N LEU A 151 -11.95 7.80 4.49
CA LEU A 151 -10.82 8.68 4.82
C LEU A 151 -11.24 9.81 5.78
N GLU A 152 -12.36 10.47 5.52
CA GLU A 152 -12.90 11.54 6.38
C GLU A 152 -13.25 11.02 7.79
N ARG A 153 -13.89 9.87 7.86
CA ARG A 153 -14.27 9.25 9.15
C ARG A 153 -13.06 8.80 9.95
N ILE A 154 -12.05 8.21 9.30
CA ILE A 154 -10.81 7.79 9.95
C ILE A 154 -10.06 9.01 10.52
N GLU A 155 -9.94 10.09 9.74
CA GLU A 155 -9.31 11.33 10.18
C GLU A 155 -10.03 11.90 11.42
N ASP A 156 -11.35 12.02 11.38
CA ASP A 156 -12.16 12.45 12.51
C ASP A 156 -12.03 11.51 13.71
N ARG A 157 -12.06 10.17 13.47
CA ARG A 157 -11.95 9.17 14.53
C ARG A 157 -10.62 9.25 15.27
N PHE A 158 -9.51 9.45 14.57
CA PHE A 158 -8.19 9.60 15.21
C PHE A 158 -8.15 10.76 16.23
N THR A 159 -8.94 11.81 16.07
CA THR A 159 -9.02 12.91 17.03
C THR A 159 -9.76 12.55 18.32
N LYS A 160 -10.53 11.45 18.31
CA LYS A 160 -11.42 11.00 19.39
C LYS A 160 -10.89 9.79 20.17
N LEU A 161 -9.84 9.15 19.68
CA LEU A 161 -9.31 7.93 20.29
C LEU A 161 -8.57 8.21 21.61
N VAL A 162 -8.81 7.33 22.59
CA VAL A 162 -8.11 7.35 23.89
C VAL A 162 -7.61 5.93 24.18
N PRO A 163 -6.28 5.71 24.27
CA PRO A 163 -5.22 6.67 23.96
C PRO A 163 -5.19 7.06 22.47
N PRO A 164 -4.65 8.24 22.12
CA PRO A 164 -4.46 8.61 20.71
C PRO A 164 -3.34 7.76 20.07
N PRO A 165 -3.19 7.79 18.73
CA PRO A 165 -2.00 7.25 18.06
C PRO A 165 -0.70 7.84 18.66
N LEU A 166 0.40 7.10 18.62
CA LEU A 166 1.71 7.55 19.11
C LEU A 166 2.30 8.69 18.26
N ARG A 167 1.93 8.72 16.98
CA ARG A 167 2.26 9.79 16.03
C ARG A 167 1.08 10.03 15.08
N LYS A 168 1.13 11.06 14.25
CA LYS A 168 0.28 11.10 13.06
C LYS A 168 0.60 9.85 12.22
N ILE A 169 -0.36 8.94 12.09
CA ILE A 169 -0.21 7.74 11.24
C ILE A 169 -0.22 8.20 9.79
N PRO A 170 0.85 7.95 9.00
CA PRO A 170 0.86 8.32 7.59
C PRO A 170 -0.19 7.53 6.81
N VAL A 171 -0.94 8.24 5.96
CA VAL A 171 -1.92 7.63 5.05
C VAL A 171 -1.28 7.39 3.69
N LEU A 172 -1.24 6.12 3.26
CA LEU A 172 -0.83 5.74 1.93
C LEU A 172 -2.07 5.47 1.07
N ILE A 173 -2.18 6.15 -0.08
CA ILE A 173 -3.25 5.92 -1.04
C ILE A 173 -2.68 5.27 -2.30
N GLY A 174 -3.23 4.10 -2.66
CA GLY A 174 -2.91 3.40 -3.90
C GLY A 174 -3.89 3.73 -5.03
N GLY A 175 -3.35 3.91 -6.23
CA GLY A 175 -4.13 4.11 -7.44
C GLY A 175 -3.83 5.43 -8.17
N GLY A 176 -4.37 5.56 -9.37
CA GLY A 176 -3.99 6.68 -10.25
C GLY A 176 -5.17 7.24 -11.06
N GLY A 177 -6.40 7.15 -10.55
CA GLY A 177 -7.59 7.75 -11.19
C GLY A 177 -7.53 9.27 -11.14
N GLU A 178 -7.35 9.91 -12.32
CA GLU A 178 -7.05 11.34 -12.42
C GLU A 178 -8.17 12.25 -11.90
N LYS A 179 -9.43 11.83 -12.12
CA LYS A 179 -10.61 12.65 -11.79
C LYS A 179 -11.07 12.48 -10.33
N LYS A 180 -10.69 11.40 -9.66
CA LYS A 180 -11.21 11.06 -8.33
C LYS A 180 -10.08 10.69 -7.37
N THR A 181 -9.24 9.71 -7.71
CA THR A 181 -8.21 9.21 -6.79
C THR A 181 -7.13 10.25 -6.54
N ILE A 182 -6.62 10.93 -7.57
CA ILE A 182 -5.57 11.95 -7.39
C ILE A 182 -6.05 13.15 -6.56
N PRO A 183 -7.27 13.69 -6.73
CA PRO A 183 -7.81 14.67 -5.77
C PRO A 183 -7.88 14.17 -4.33
N ALA A 184 -8.25 12.90 -4.10
CA ALA A 184 -8.24 12.32 -2.76
C ALA A 184 -6.81 12.17 -2.20
N VAL A 185 -5.84 11.77 -3.04
CA VAL A 185 -4.41 11.77 -2.69
C VAL A 185 -3.96 13.15 -2.25
N ALA A 186 -4.26 14.20 -3.04
CA ALA A 186 -3.88 15.56 -2.72
C ALA A 186 -4.42 16.02 -1.35
N ARG A 187 -5.62 15.58 -0.99
CA ARG A 187 -6.27 15.99 0.28
C ARG A 187 -5.79 15.18 1.46
N PHE A 188 -5.68 13.85 1.37
CA PHE A 188 -5.54 12.97 2.51
C PHE A 188 -4.20 12.24 2.62
N ALA A 189 -3.48 12.02 1.50
CA ALA A 189 -2.34 11.13 1.53
C ALA A 189 -1.05 11.81 2.03
N ASP A 190 -0.27 11.08 2.80
CA ASP A 190 1.15 11.35 3.07
C ASP A 190 2.05 10.59 2.08
N ILE A 191 1.54 9.50 1.48
CA ILE A 191 2.23 8.69 0.48
C ILE A 191 1.25 8.36 -0.66
N TRP A 192 1.67 8.57 -1.90
CA TRP A 192 0.92 8.14 -3.09
C TRP A 192 1.65 7.00 -3.79
N HIS A 193 1.00 5.84 -3.89
CA HIS A 193 1.54 4.70 -4.65
C HIS A 193 0.90 4.59 -6.03
N SER A 194 1.74 4.55 -7.07
CA SER A 194 1.34 4.46 -8.47
C SER A 194 2.09 3.31 -9.18
N GLY A 195 1.36 2.27 -9.56
CA GLY A 195 1.89 1.12 -10.32
C GLY A 195 1.70 1.29 -11.83
N VAL A 196 2.35 2.29 -12.45
CA VAL A 196 2.22 2.63 -13.88
C VAL A 196 3.60 2.85 -14.51
N GLU A 197 3.66 2.95 -15.84
CA GLU A 197 4.87 3.32 -16.57
C GLU A 197 5.30 4.76 -16.26
N VAL A 198 6.60 5.06 -16.43
CA VAL A 198 7.21 6.34 -16.03
C VAL A 198 6.51 7.56 -16.68
N GLU A 199 6.20 7.50 -17.97
CA GLU A 199 5.55 8.61 -18.68
C GLU A 199 4.15 8.91 -18.12
N THR A 200 3.42 7.84 -17.76
CA THR A 200 2.12 7.96 -17.11
C THR A 200 2.25 8.48 -15.68
N PHE A 201 3.29 8.06 -14.96
CA PHE A 201 3.59 8.58 -13.63
C PHE A 201 3.89 10.07 -13.66
N VAL A 202 4.78 10.54 -14.55
CA VAL A 202 5.12 11.96 -14.71
C VAL A 202 3.88 12.80 -14.96
N ARG A 203 3.03 12.38 -15.90
CA ARG A 203 1.76 13.08 -16.21
C ARG A 203 0.82 13.14 -15.01
N LYS A 204 0.65 12.03 -14.30
CA LYS A 204 -0.22 11.98 -13.11
C LYS A 204 0.37 12.74 -11.92
N ASN A 205 1.68 12.74 -11.78
CA ASN A 205 2.37 13.56 -10.78
C ASN A 205 2.13 15.05 -11.01
N ALA A 206 2.15 15.52 -12.27
CA ALA A 206 1.81 16.90 -12.59
C ALA A 206 0.37 17.25 -12.17
N ILE A 207 -0.58 16.34 -12.39
CA ILE A 207 -1.98 16.52 -11.92
C ILE A 207 -2.03 16.56 -10.38
N LEU A 208 -1.27 15.71 -9.69
CA LEU A 208 -1.21 15.72 -8.23
C LEU A 208 -0.69 17.06 -7.69
N VAL A 209 0.40 17.59 -8.27
CA VAL A 209 0.94 18.92 -7.94
C VAL A 209 -0.13 20.00 -8.09
N GLU A 210 -0.83 20.02 -9.23
CA GLU A 210 -1.91 20.99 -9.48
C GLU A 210 -3.05 20.86 -8.44
N GLN A 211 -3.48 19.64 -8.13
CA GLN A 211 -4.54 19.40 -7.14
C GLN A 211 -4.11 19.82 -5.73
N ALA A 212 -2.87 19.54 -5.31
CA ALA A 212 -2.35 19.98 -4.02
C ALA A 212 -2.31 21.51 -3.92
N GLN A 213 -1.82 22.20 -4.95
CA GLN A 213 -1.79 23.66 -5.02
C GLN A 213 -3.18 24.29 -4.91
N ARG A 214 -4.20 23.70 -5.57
CA ARG A 214 -5.60 24.20 -5.51
C ARG A 214 -6.18 24.22 -4.10
N ILE A 215 -5.71 23.35 -3.21
CA ILE A 215 -6.16 23.28 -1.81
C ILE A 215 -5.16 23.90 -0.85
N GLY A 216 -4.13 24.59 -1.33
CA GLY A 216 -3.12 25.26 -0.51
C GLY A 216 -2.15 24.30 0.19
N ARG A 217 -2.01 23.05 -0.28
CA ARG A 217 -1.10 22.05 0.26
C ARG A 217 0.17 21.99 -0.59
N GLU A 218 1.33 21.90 0.07
CA GLU A 218 2.59 21.68 -0.64
C GLU A 218 2.70 20.23 -1.09
N ASP A 219 2.88 20.02 -2.38
CA ASP A 219 2.96 18.68 -2.99
C ASP A 219 4.12 17.85 -2.47
N ARG A 220 5.22 18.51 -2.02
CA ARG A 220 6.38 17.86 -1.38
C ARG A 220 6.06 17.16 -0.05
N GLU A 221 4.91 17.45 0.57
CA GLU A 221 4.44 16.73 1.76
C GLU A 221 4.01 15.29 1.43
N ILE A 222 3.66 15.04 0.16
CA ILE A 222 3.21 13.74 -0.30
C ILE A 222 4.40 12.99 -0.90
N GLU A 223 4.83 11.90 -0.29
CA GLU A 223 5.87 11.03 -0.84
C GLU A 223 5.35 10.25 -2.06
N ARG A 224 6.16 10.12 -3.09
CA ARG A 224 5.84 9.34 -4.30
C ARG A 224 6.40 7.94 -4.17
N SER A 225 5.50 6.97 -4.26
CA SER A 225 5.81 5.55 -4.21
C SER A 225 5.50 4.87 -5.53
N VAL A 226 6.39 3.99 -5.98
CA VAL A 226 6.23 3.21 -7.21
C VAL A 226 6.66 1.75 -7.00
N SER A 227 6.26 0.88 -7.92
CA SER A 227 6.76 -0.50 -7.94
C SER A 227 8.21 -0.54 -8.45
N TRP A 228 9.04 -1.32 -7.80
CA TRP A 228 10.36 -1.69 -8.30
C TRP A 228 10.22 -2.70 -9.43
N LEU A 229 10.88 -2.47 -10.55
CA LEU A 229 10.94 -3.39 -11.70
C LEU A 229 12.38 -3.74 -12.08
N SER A 230 13.28 -2.74 -12.04
CA SER A 230 14.71 -2.87 -12.34
C SER A 230 15.43 -1.62 -11.87
N ALA A 231 16.76 -1.66 -11.81
CA ALA A 231 17.59 -0.48 -11.48
C ALA A 231 17.38 0.66 -12.50
N ASP A 232 17.43 0.37 -13.80
CA ASP A 232 17.23 1.39 -14.85
C ASP A 232 15.83 2.03 -14.78
N GLY A 233 14.80 1.24 -14.49
CA GLY A 233 13.44 1.76 -14.27
C GLY A 233 13.38 2.64 -13.03
N ALA A 234 14.04 2.24 -11.95
CA ALA A 234 14.08 2.99 -10.71
C ALA A 234 14.81 4.33 -10.85
N ASP A 235 15.90 4.40 -11.65
CA ASP A 235 16.57 5.66 -11.96
C ASP A 235 15.61 6.66 -12.61
N ARG A 236 14.87 6.22 -13.63
CA ARG A 236 13.89 7.08 -14.32
C ARG A 236 12.76 7.56 -13.39
N PHE A 237 12.28 6.71 -12.48
CA PHE A 237 11.28 7.11 -11.50
C PHE A 237 11.86 8.04 -10.42
N ALA A 238 13.09 7.81 -9.97
CA ALA A 238 13.77 8.67 -9.00
C ALA A 238 13.97 10.08 -9.59
N ASP A 239 14.41 10.17 -10.84
CA ASP A 239 14.55 11.43 -11.58
C ASP A 239 13.19 12.16 -11.75
N ALA A 240 12.08 11.40 -11.81
CA ALA A 240 10.73 11.92 -11.84
C ALA A 240 10.15 12.23 -10.43
N GLY A 241 10.94 12.06 -9.36
CA GLY A 241 10.58 12.44 -8.00
C GLY A 241 10.01 11.32 -7.12
N ALA A 242 10.08 10.06 -7.54
CA ALA A 242 9.74 8.93 -6.67
C ALA A 242 10.86 8.67 -5.65
N THR A 243 10.47 8.39 -4.40
CA THR A 243 11.44 8.15 -3.31
C THR A 243 11.17 6.87 -2.54
N LEU A 244 9.99 6.25 -2.68
CA LEU A 244 9.67 4.95 -2.09
C LEU A 244 9.45 3.91 -3.20
N PHE A 245 10.31 2.90 -3.25
CA PHE A 245 10.25 1.82 -4.24
C PHE A 245 9.81 0.53 -3.58
N THR A 246 8.71 -0.07 -4.07
CA THR A 246 8.13 -1.28 -3.49
C THR A 246 8.48 -2.49 -4.34
N VAL A 247 9.21 -3.42 -3.75
CA VAL A 247 9.57 -4.71 -4.35
C VAL A 247 8.49 -5.73 -4.03
N SER A 248 7.92 -6.34 -5.07
CA SER A 248 6.98 -7.46 -4.89
C SER A 248 7.77 -8.75 -4.64
N VAL A 249 7.63 -9.31 -3.45
CA VAL A 249 8.26 -10.58 -3.07
C VAL A 249 7.36 -11.73 -3.53
N VAL A 250 7.85 -12.50 -4.50
CA VAL A 250 7.09 -13.60 -5.09
C VAL A 250 7.15 -14.84 -4.20
N ALA A 251 5.99 -15.48 -3.99
CA ALA A 251 5.84 -16.59 -3.06
C ALA A 251 5.98 -17.99 -3.71
N GLN A 252 6.39 -18.09 -4.97
CA GLN A 252 6.56 -19.38 -5.66
C GLN A 252 7.78 -20.16 -5.13
N GLY A 253 7.51 -21.31 -4.51
CA GLY A 253 8.59 -22.15 -3.96
C GLY A 253 9.24 -21.67 -2.68
N GLY A 254 8.63 -20.69 -2.02
CA GLY A 254 9.15 -19.94 -0.89
C GLY A 254 9.40 -18.46 -1.28
N TYR A 255 9.39 -17.59 -0.30
CA TYR A 255 9.60 -16.15 -0.57
C TYR A 255 11.07 -15.87 -0.87
N ASP A 256 11.36 -15.48 -2.12
CA ASP A 256 12.70 -15.07 -2.54
C ASP A 256 12.90 -13.56 -2.32
N LEU A 257 14.01 -13.18 -1.69
CA LEU A 257 14.40 -11.79 -1.42
C LEU A 257 15.51 -11.29 -2.36
N ALA A 258 15.81 -11.96 -3.45
CA ALA A 258 16.89 -11.56 -4.37
C ALA A 258 16.63 -10.15 -4.95
N GLU A 259 15.40 -9.90 -5.44
CA GLU A 259 15.02 -8.59 -5.97
C GLU A 259 15.03 -7.50 -4.89
N LEU A 260 14.63 -7.82 -3.65
CA LEU A 260 14.73 -6.88 -2.54
C LEU A 260 16.19 -6.48 -2.26
N LYS A 261 17.10 -7.46 -2.24
CA LYS A 261 18.54 -7.18 -2.08
C LYS A 261 19.11 -6.37 -3.24
N ALA A 262 18.67 -6.62 -4.47
CA ALA A 262 19.09 -5.84 -5.63
C ALA A 262 18.62 -4.37 -5.52
N ALA A 263 17.38 -4.14 -5.10
CA ALA A 263 16.84 -2.80 -4.88
C ALA A 263 17.58 -2.05 -3.76
N LEU A 264 17.91 -2.73 -2.66
CA LEU A 264 18.68 -2.18 -1.56
C LEU A 264 20.10 -1.79 -2.01
N ALA A 265 20.79 -2.66 -2.75
CA ALA A 265 22.12 -2.36 -3.32
C ALA A 265 22.07 -1.16 -4.27
N TRP A 266 21.02 -1.04 -5.09
CA TRP A 266 20.80 0.14 -5.94
C TRP A 266 20.61 1.42 -5.11
N ARG A 267 19.76 1.40 -4.08
CA ARG A 267 19.58 2.54 -3.16
C ARG A 267 20.92 2.98 -2.55
N ASP A 268 21.68 2.03 -2.02
CA ASP A 268 22.94 2.30 -1.30
C ASP A 268 24.02 2.85 -2.24
N SER A 269 23.98 2.51 -3.53
CA SER A 269 24.90 3.07 -4.54
C SER A 269 24.60 4.54 -4.89
N ARG A 270 23.45 5.08 -4.50
CA ARG A 270 23.02 6.47 -4.74
C ARG A 270 23.18 7.39 -3.52
N SER A 271 23.66 6.86 -2.40
CA SER A 271 23.80 7.57 -1.12
C SER A 271 25.07 8.41 -1.05
#